data_895c203d3faf0764705f9f7ae25c0e1d
#
_entry.id   895c203d3faf0764705f9f7ae25c0e1d
#
_cell.length_a   1.000
_cell.length_b   1.000
_cell.length_c   1.000
_cell.angle_alpha   90.00
_cell.angle_beta   90.00
_cell.angle_gamma   90.00
#
_symmetry.space_group_name_H-M   'P 1'
#
loop_
_entity.id
_entity.type
_entity.pdbx_description
1 polymer ?
#
loop_
_entity_poly.entity_id
_entity_poly.type
_entity_poly.pdbx_seq_one_letter_code
_entity_poly.pdbx_strand_id
1 'polypeptide(L)'
;MIPLPALAKSEGSNKRVRELCEGFLNEGFKVATCAALDENFKIIDNVKNYYLDVPSPAGLPMFLGKRILNVAEKTGIKSRKSINSFEEILFLTGAISKTYFKKNIECVRKAIRDFKPDIVYSEFNLGAIIAGKIEDVQVYSNYSYPVQHTYACTPKLSKGVNSILYEYGFNRVNSVLEIFLMADKLIIPSCYDLEPIENKKAVFTGPFKLDNEKFYGKERNCITAYMGCGTISEEKLVKELKEGFFNTQYEVYIAASNMKCEDNCNIHVAPRHDFSKILPRSIAFINHGGQNSIMDGLKHGVPQIICPGKVFERKYNGASIGQKGAGIVISESEFSSNILKKAINMFEEDPSYEINSNKLWESIANLGGVNRVIEEILNSIE
;
A
#
# COMPACT_ATOMS: atom_id res chain seq x y z
N MET A 1 19.67 -5.70 1.85
CA MET A 1 18.81 -6.29 2.93
C MET A 1 17.51 -5.49 3.04
N ILE A 2 16.38 -6.18 3.18
CA ILE A 2 15.03 -5.57 3.14
C ILE A 2 14.30 -5.77 4.48
N PRO A 3 14.38 -4.82 5.42
CA PRO A 3 13.57 -4.83 6.63
C PRO A 3 12.13 -4.37 6.36
N LEU A 4 11.16 -5.19 6.77
CA LEU A 4 9.73 -4.88 6.67
C LEU A 4 9.22 -4.19 7.94
N PRO A 5 8.14 -3.41 7.86
CA PRO A 5 7.44 -2.99 9.04
C PRO A 5 6.75 -4.21 9.67
N ALA A 6 6.91 -4.42 10.95
CA ALA A 6 6.13 -5.41 11.66
C ALA A 6 4.71 -4.86 11.92
N LEU A 7 3.97 -4.62 10.87
CA LEU A 7 2.56 -4.24 10.91
C LEU A 7 1.74 -5.51 10.73
N ALA A 8 0.86 -5.81 11.64
CA ALA A 8 -0.04 -6.94 11.51
C ALA A 8 -0.85 -6.82 10.19
N LYS A 9 -0.82 -7.88 9.38
CA LYS A 9 -1.64 -8.06 8.18
C LYS A 9 -1.47 -6.99 7.08
N SER A 10 -0.24 -6.64 6.72
CA SER A 10 0.05 -5.74 5.58
C SER A 10 0.27 -6.53 4.28
N GLU A 11 -0.80 -6.83 3.55
CA GLU A 11 -0.69 -7.52 2.23
C GLU A 11 0.11 -6.70 1.21
N GLY A 12 -0.07 -5.37 1.20
CA GLY A 12 0.60 -4.49 0.24
C GLY A 12 2.11 -4.49 0.36
N SER A 13 2.65 -4.33 1.57
CA SER A 13 4.09 -4.37 1.82
C SER A 13 4.68 -5.74 1.52
N ASN A 14 3.97 -6.82 1.87
CA ASN A 14 4.43 -8.19 1.62
C ASN A 14 4.53 -8.48 0.12
N LYS A 15 3.55 -8.03 -0.69
CA LYS A 15 3.58 -8.14 -2.15
C LYS A 15 4.80 -7.40 -2.71
N ARG A 16 5.00 -6.12 -2.33
CA ARG A 16 6.14 -5.32 -2.81
C ARG A 16 7.50 -5.94 -2.45
N VAL A 17 7.65 -6.45 -1.23
CA VAL A 17 8.91 -7.09 -0.82
C VAL A 17 9.20 -8.36 -1.61
N ARG A 18 8.17 -9.15 -1.94
CA ARG A 18 8.35 -10.30 -2.83
C ARG A 18 8.82 -9.89 -4.21
N GLU A 19 8.16 -8.90 -4.80
CA GLU A 19 8.53 -8.36 -6.11
C GLU A 19 9.96 -7.81 -6.13
N LEU A 20 10.37 -7.09 -5.07
CA LEU A 20 11.75 -6.62 -4.90
C LEU A 20 12.74 -7.78 -4.75
N CYS A 21 12.45 -8.78 -3.90
CA CYS A 21 13.33 -9.92 -3.73
C CYS A 21 13.50 -10.71 -5.04
N GLU A 22 12.39 -10.95 -5.75
CA GLU A 22 12.42 -11.62 -7.06
C GLU A 22 13.28 -10.85 -8.07
N GLY A 23 13.07 -9.54 -8.17
CA GLY A 23 13.86 -8.68 -9.06
C GLY A 23 15.36 -8.70 -8.74
N PHE A 24 15.71 -8.52 -7.46
CA PHE A 24 17.12 -8.54 -7.03
C PHE A 24 17.78 -9.91 -7.23
N LEU A 25 17.07 -11.02 -6.91
CA LEU A 25 17.60 -12.37 -7.11
C LEU A 25 17.84 -12.67 -8.60
N ASN A 26 16.96 -12.22 -9.49
CA ASN A 26 17.08 -12.40 -10.93
C ASN A 26 18.33 -11.69 -11.50
N GLU A 27 18.72 -10.57 -10.90
CA GLU A 27 19.95 -9.83 -11.24
C GLU A 27 21.20 -10.31 -10.45
N GLY A 28 21.08 -11.42 -9.74
CA GLY A 28 22.20 -12.07 -9.05
C GLY A 28 22.59 -11.45 -7.69
N PHE A 29 21.78 -10.55 -7.15
CA PHE A 29 22.02 -10.01 -5.82
C PHE A 29 21.80 -11.04 -4.72
N LYS A 30 22.60 -10.96 -3.65
CA LYS A 30 22.32 -11.68 -2.41
C LYS A 30 21.30 -10.88 -1.61
N VAL A 31 20.17 -11.50 -1.30
CA VAL A 31 19.06 -10.83 -0.61
C VAL A 31 18.82 -11.44 0.77
N ALA A 32 18.54 -10.60 1.75
CA ALA A 32 18.01 -11.00 3.06
C ALA A 32 16.84 -10.09 3.44
N THR A 33 15.89 -10.64 4.17
CA THR A 33 14.78 -9.89 4.77
C THR A 33 14.92 -9.79 6.28
N CYS A 34 14.30 -8.76 6.87
CA CYS A 34 14.09 -8.71 8.31
C CYS A 34 12.58 -8.57 8.53
N ALA A 35 11.91 -9.64 8.93
CA ALA A 35 10.47 -9.67 9.06
C ALA A 35 9.99 -10.51 10.23
N ALA A 36 8.84 -10.13 10.77
CA ALA A 36 8.06 -11.02 11.61
C ALA A 36 7.31 -12.01 10.71
N LEU A 37 7.37 -13.29 11.04
CA LEU A 37 6.55 -14.28 10.33
C LEU A 37 5.12 -14.19 10.85
N ASP A 38 4.21 -14.03 9.92
CA ASP A 38 2.77 -14.07 10.17
C ASP A 38 2.04 -14.78 9.02
N GLU A 39 0.72 -14.79 9.06
CA GLU A 39 -0.10 -15.42 8.01
C GLU A 39 0.12 -14.80 6.62
N ASN A 40 0.55 -13.53 6.56
CA ASN A 40 0.71 -12.76 5.34
C ASN A 40 2.15 -12.73 4.82
N PHE A 41 3.14 -12.90 5.70
CA PHE A 41 4.54 -12.96 5.29
C PHE A 41 5.11 -14.37 5.49
N LYS A 42 5.29 -15.08 4.38
CA LYS A 42 5.99 -16.37 4.34
C LYS A 42 7.43 -16.15 3.89
N ILE A 43 8.33 -17.01 4.37
CA ILE A 43 9.72 -17.02 3.93
C ILE A 43 9.76 -17.13 2.39
N ILE A 44 10.65 -16.35 1.79
CA ILE A 44 10.90 -16.35 0.34
C ILE A 44 12.04 -17.32 0.08
N ASP A 45 11.90 -18.19 -0.90
CA ASP A 45 12.92 -19.17 -1.26
C ASP A 45 14.23 -18.47 -1.61
N ASN A 46 15.35 -19.03 -1.16
CA ASN A 46 16.70 -18.51 -1.31
C ASN A 46 16.96 -17.14 -0.66
N VAL A 47 16.04 -16.64 0.20
CA VAL A 47 16.21 -15.40 0.96
C VAL A 47 16.31 -15.72 2.45
N LYS A 48 17.44 -15.35 3.07
CA LYS A 48 17.60 -15.47 4.53
C LYS A 48 16.69 -14.46 5.22
N ASN A 49 15.84 -14.91 6.16
CA ASN A 49 15.06 -14.00 6.98
C ASN A 49 15.66 -13.86 8.39
N TYR A 50 15.83 -12.63 8.83
CA TYR A 50 16.13 -12.26 10.21
C TYR A 50 14.82 -11.91 10.91
N TYR A 51 14.54 -12.55 12.03
CA TYR A 51 13.26 -12.40 12.70
C TYR A 51 13.16 -11.08 13.45
N LEU A 52 12.07 -10.36 13.19
CA LEU A 52 11.64 -9.20 13.97
C LEU A 52 10.48 -9.58 14.89
N ASP A 53 10.44 -8.98 16.06
CA ASP A 53 9.28 -9.11 16.93
C ASP A 53 8.10 -8.30 16.37
N VAL A 54 6.89 -8.77 16.64
CA VAL A 54 5.66 -8.01 16.36
C VAL A 54 5.47 -6.97 17.47
N PRO A 55 5.21 -5.69 17.14
CA PRO A 55 4.90 -4.68 18.15
C PRO A 55 3.57 -5.00 18.85
N SER A 56 3.43 -4.51 20.07
CA SER A 56 2.18 -4.63 20.81
C SER A 56 1.33 -3.37 20.62
N PRO A 57 0.02 -3.49 20.36
CA PRO A 57 -0.85 -2.34 20.12
C PRO A 57 -0.72 -1.25 21.18
N ALA A 58 -0.57 0.00 20.75
CA ALA A 58 -0.35 1.18 21.58
C ALA A 58 0.78 1.04 22.63
N GLY A 59 1.73 0.12 22.41
CA GLY A 59 2.83 -0.15 23.35
C GLY A 59 2.40 -0.85 24.64
N LEU A 60 1.21 -1.45 24.69
CA LEU A 60 0.71 -2.21 25.83
C LEU A 60 1.52 -3.50 26.05
N PRO A 61 1.53 -4.07 27.25
CA PRO A 61 2.10 -5.40 27.44
C PRO A 61 1.48 -6.44 26.50
N MET A 62 2.30 -7.34 25.94
CA MET A 62 1.93 -8.28 24.87
C MET A 62 0.64 -9.08 25.15
N PHE A 63 0.45 -9.50 26.41
CA PHE A 63 -0.73 -10.27 26.83
C PHE A 63 -2.04 -9.46 26.77
N LEU A 64 -1.98 -8.14 27.03
CA LEU A 64 -3.11 -7.22 26.91
C LEU A 64 -3.36 -6.87 25.44
N GLY A 65 -2.30 -6.59 24.68
CA GLY A 65 -2.40 -6.28 23.26
C GLY A 65 -3.04 -7.41 22.45
N LYS A 66 -2.64 -8.66 22.67
CA LYS A 66 -3.26 -9.84 22.03
C LYS A 66 -4.74 -9.99 22.39
N ARG A 67 -5.13 -9.73 23.65
CA ARG A 67 -6.54 -9.78 24.06
C ARG A 67 -7.39 -8.72 23.34
N ILE A 68 -6.88 -7.50 23.22
CA ILE A 68 -7.59 -6.40 22.54
C ILE A 68 -7.78 -6.73 21.06
N LEU A 69 -6.74 -7.23 20.38
CA LEU A 69 -6.84 -7.65 18.97
C LEU A 69 -7.85 -8.78 18.79
N ASN A 70 -7.77 -9.83 19.62
CA ASN A 70 -8.71 -10.95 19.55
C ASN A 70 -10.16 -10.55 19.82
N VAL A 71 -10.40 -9.60 20.72
CA VAL A 71 -11.75 -9.08 20.99
C VAL A 71 -12.23 -8.23 19.81
N ALA A 72 -11.39 -7.36 19.26
CA ALA A 72 -11.73 -6.55 18.10
C ALA A 72 -12.05 -7.42 16.86
N GLU A 73 -11.27 -8.48 16.64
CA GLU A 73 -11.52 -9.43 15.54
C GLU A 73 -12.82 -10.22 15.74
N LYS A 74 -13.07 -10.76 16.95
CA LYS A 74 -14.27 -11.56 17.25
C LYS A 74 -15.56 -10.74 17.27
N THR A 75 -15.50 -9.48 17.66
CA THR A 75 -16.69 -8.62 17.77
C THR A 75 -16.99 -7.85 16.50
N GLY A 76 -16.11 -7.92 15.48
CA GLY A 76 -16.28 -7.16 14.25
C GLY A 76 -16.30 -5.65 14.46
N ILE A 77 -15.84 -5.17 15.61
CA ILE A 77 -15.79 -3.73 15.92
C ILE A 77 -14.74 -3.08 15.02
N LYS A 78 -15.20 -2.65 13.85
CA LYS A 78 -14.41 -1.75 13.00
C LYS A 78 -14.29 -0.42 13.73
N SER A 79 -13.05 0.07 13.91
CA SER A 79 -12.85 1.39 14.51
C SER A 79 -13.67 2.44 13.77
N ARG A 80 -14.58 3.11 14.47
CA ARG A 80 -15.33 4.26 13.93
C ARG A 80 -14.44 5.50 13.75
N LYS A 81 -13.23 5.47 14.31
CA LYS A 81 -12.30 6.58 14.29
C LYS A 81 -11.56 6.65 12.96
N SER A 82 -11.46 7.86 12.42
CA SER A 82 -10.61 8.12 11.25
C SER A 82 -9.14 7.95 11.63
N ILE A 83 -8.36 7.39 10.71
CA ILE A 83 -6.90 7.36 10.78
C ILE A 83 -6.39 8.49 9.89
N ASN A 84 -5.74 9.48 10.50
CA ASN A 84 -5.44 10.75 9.84
C ASN A 84 -3.98 10.89 9.41
N SER A 85 -3.08 10.02 9.90
CA SER A 85 -1.67 10.04 9.54
C SER A 85 -1.04 8.64 9.65
N PHE A 86 0.11 8.45 9.02
CA PHE A 86 0.89 7.23 9.18
C PHE A 86 1.43 7.08 10.61
N GLU A 87 1.72 8.18 11.30
CA GLU A 87 2.10 8.16 12.71
C GLU A 87 1.04 7.53 13.61
N GLU A 88 -0.25 7.79 13.33
CA GLU A 88 -1.35 7.15 14.07
C GLU A 88 -1.36 5.64 13.85
N ILE A 89 -1.07 5.16 12.63
CA ILE A 89 -0.91 3.73 12.37
C ILE A 89 0.25 3.16 13.18
N LEU A 90 1.41 3.79 13.13
CA LEU A 90 2.60 3.36 13.85
C LEU A 90 2.39 3.37 15.38
N PHE A 91 1.63 4.32 15.89
CA PHE A 91 1.26 4.38 17.30
C PHE A 91 0.28 3.27 17.67
N LEU A 92 -0.81 3.11 16.92
CA LEU A 92 -1.84 2.11 17.18
C LEU A 92 -1.27 0.67 17.12
N THR A 93 -0.35 0.42 16.21
CA THR A 93 0.35 -0.87 16.12
C THR A 93 1.43 -1.04 17.18
N GLY A 94 1.88 0.04 17.83
CA GLY A 94 2.96 0.05 18.82
C GLY A 94 4.36 0.14 18.20
N ALA A 95 4.47 0.32 16.90
CA ALA A 95 5.75 0.36 16.19
C ALA A 95 6.68 1.51 16.65
N ILE A 96 6.12 2.62 17.11
CA ILE A 96 6.85 3.78 17.66
C ILE A 96 6.85 3.84 19.20
N SER A 97 6.44 2.77 19.88
CA SER A 97 6.66 2.70 21.34
C SER A 97 8.16 2.66 21.64
N LYS A 98 8.58 3.35 22.69
CA LYS A 98 10.02 3.46 23.04
C LYS A 98 10.72 2.10 23.07
N THR A 99 10.12 1.13 23.74
CA THR A 99 10.71 -0.21 23.94
C THR A 99 10.81 -0.98 22.62
N TYR A 100 9.72 -1.00 21.84
CA TYR A 100 9.72 -1.71 20.56
C TYR A 100 10.65 -1.05 19.56
N PHE A 101 10.60 0.28 19.42
CA PHE A 101 11.42 1.01 18.47
C PHE A 101 12.92 0.76 18.71
N LYS A 102 13.37 0.82 19.98
CA LYS A 102 14.75 0.47 20.35
C LYS A 102 15.08 -0.98 19.98
N LYS A 103 14.20 -1.92 20.34
CA LYS A 103 14.40 -3.34 20.02
C LYS A 103 14.46 -3.60 18.51
N ASN A 104 13.61 -2.94 17.74
CA ASN A 104 13.61 -3.03 16.26
C ASN A 104 14.95 -2.56 15.68
N ILE A 105 15.46 -1.40 16.13
CA ILE A 105 16.78 -0.89 15.72
C ILE A 105 17.86 -1.94 16.02
N GLU A 106 17.93 -2.46 17.24
CA GLU A 106 18.97 -3.42 17.63
C GLU A 106 18.88 -4.74 16.86
N CYS A 107 17.67 -5.25 16.58
CA CYS A 107 17.49 -6.44 15.77
C CYS A 107 18.00 -6.23 14.35
N VAL A 108 17.69 -5.09 13.73
CA VAL A 108 18.14 -4.78 12.37
C VAL A 108 19.65 -4.55 12.35
N ARG A 109 20.22 -3.85 13.34
CA ARG A 109 21.68 -3.69 13.47
C ARG A 109 22.42 -5.02 13.53
N LYS A 110 21.89 -5.96 14.36
CA LYS A 110 22.46 -7.31 14.44
C LYS A 110 22.41 -8.03 13.08
N ALA A 111 21.30 -7.89 12.36
CA ALA A 111 21.15 -8.46 11.02
C ALA A 111 22.12 -7.83 10.00
N ILE A 112 22.35 -6.50 10.07
CA ILE A 112 23.32 -5.78 9.22
C ILE A 112 24.74 -6.32 9.47
N ARG A 113 25.14 -6.45 10.72
CA ARG A 113 26.47 -6.96 11.10
C ARG A 113 26.72 -8.40 10.66
N ASP A 114 25.70 -9.24 10.69
CA ASP A 114 25.79 -10.64 10.28
C ASP A 114 25.78 -10.80 8.75
N PHE A 115 24.85 -10.12 8.06
CA PHE A 115 24.69 -10.23 6.62
C PHE A 115 25.68 -9.35 5.82
N LYS A 116 26.12 -8.22 6.41
CA LYS A 116 26.99 -7.21 5.80
C LYS A 116 26.48 -6.73 4.44
N PRO A 117 25.28 -6.15 4.38
CA PRO A 117 24.70 -5.67 3.13
C PRO A 117 25.38 -4.37 2.67
N ASP A 118 25.50 -4.16 1.37
CA ASP A 118 25.88 -2.88 0.77
C ASP A 118 24.75 -1.85 0.92
N ILE A 119 23.50 -2.30 0.87
CA ILE A 119 22.28 -1.46 0.95
C ILE A 119 21.27 -2.04 1.94
N VAL A 120 20.68 -1.16 2.74
CA VAL A 120 19.46 -1.43 3.52
C VAL A 120 18.27 -0.79 2.81
N TYR A 121 17.35 -1.60 2.31
CA TYR A 121 16.11 -1.12 1.70
C TYR A 121 14.95 -1.18 2.71
N SER A 122 14.60 -0.07 3.31
CA SER A 122 13.52 0.01 4.30
C SER A 122 12.13 0.00 3.64
N GLU A 123 11.37 -1.06 3.86
CA GLU A 123 9.95 -1.09 3.50
C GLU A 123 9.13 -0.43 4.63
N PHE A 124 9.09 0.90 4.65
CA PHE A 124 8.43 1.71 5.69
C PHE A 124 8.85 1.41 7.15
N ASN A 125 10.01 0.82 7.37
CA ASN A 125 10.54 0.52 8.71
C ASN A 125 11.46 1.63 9.20
N LEU A 126 10.94 2.54 10.03
CA LEU A 126 11.71 3.68 10.56
C LEU A 126 12.93 3.26 11.37
N GLY A 127 12.83 2.17 12.14
CA GLY A 127 13.95 1.64 12.91
C GLY A 127 15.08 1.11 12.04
N ALA A 128 14.75 0.59 10.85
CA ALA A 128 15.73 0.13 9.89
C ALA A 128 16.54 1.29 9.27
N ILE A 129 15.91 2.44 9.07
CA ILE A 129 16.60 3.65 8.60
C ILE A 129 17.64 4.07 9.63
N ILE A 130 17.25 4.14 10.90
CA ILE A 130 18.18 4.50 12.00
C ILE A 130 19.28 3.44 12.15
N ALA A 131 18.94 2.15 12.07
CA ALA A 131 19.93 1.07 12.14
C ALA A 131 20.99 1.16 11.02
N GLY A 132 20.55 1.41 9.77
CA GLY A 132 21.46 1.60 8.65
C GLY A 132 22.40 2.77 8.86
N LYS A 133 21.88 3.90 9.35
CA LYS A 133 22.70 5.10 9.64
C LYS A 133 23.69 4.88 10.79
N ILE A 134 23.34 4.08 11.81
CA ILE A 134 24.28 3.73 12.91
C ILE A 134 25.40 2.81 12.41
N GLU A 135 25.08 1.88 11.50
CA GLU A 135 26.06 0.91 10.97
C GLU A 135 26.77 1.43 9.69
N ASP A 136 26.58 2.70 9.34
CA ASP A 136 27.19 3.37 8.16
C ASP A 136 26.93 2.63 6.84
N VAL A 137 25.71 2.13 6.67
CA VAL A 137 25.26 1.47 5.45
C VAL A 137 24.28 2.39 4.72
N GLN A 138 24.37 2.46 3.40
CA GLN A 138 23.42 3.22 2.59
C GLN A 138 21.98 2.73 2.81
N VAL A 139 21.04 3.68 2.94
CA VAL A 139 19.64 3.38 3.22
C VAL A 139 18.75 3.91 2.10
N TYR A 140 18.05 3.02 1.44
CA TYR A 140 16.92 3.32 0.57
C TYR A 140 15.63 3.07 1.33
N SER A 141 14.62 3.90 1.14
CA SER A 141 13.34 3.70 1.83
C SER A 141 12.17 3.88 0.89
N ASN A 142 11.20 2.98 0.95
CA ASN A 142 9.89 3.27 0.38
C ASN A 142 9.34 4.54 1.00
N TYR A 143 8.73 5.34 0.14
CA TYR A 143 8.14 6.62 0.49
C TYR A 143 6.88 6.88 -0.35
N SER A 144 5.98 7.73 0.13
CA SER A 144 4.81 8.16 -0.62
C SER A 144 4.32 9.52 -0.12
N TYR A 145 3.56 10.22 -0.94
CA TYR A 145 3.05 11.54 -0.59
C TYR A 145 2.26 11.56 0.74
N PRO A 146 1.31 10.64 0.99
CA PRO A 146 0.55 10.65 2.23
C PRO A 146 1.37 10.33 3.49
N VAL A 147 2.61 9.83 3.39
CA VAL A 147 3.49 9.64 4.56
C VAL A 147 4.44 10.82 4.80
N GLN A 148 4.35 11.89 4.03
CA GLN A 148 5.10 13.12 4.31
C GLN A 148 4.59 13.78 5.59
N HIS A 149 5.51 14.22 6.45
CA HIS A 149 5.16 14.98 7.65
C HIS A 149 4.46 16.31 7.33
N THR A 150 4.71 16.88 6.15
CA THR A 150 4.06 18.08 5.63
C THR A 150 2.62 17.86 5.19
N TYR A 151 2.28 16.63 4.80
CA TYR A 151 0.91 16.26 4.41
C TYR A 151 0.03 15.99 5.63
N ALA A 152 0.49 15.09 6.52
CA ALA A 152 -0.25 14.73 7.72
C ALA A 152 0.70 14.25 8.81
N CYS A 153 0.71 14.90 9.96
CA CYS A 153 1.53 14.48 11.10
C CYS A 153 0.80 14.63 12.44
N THR A 154 1.33 13.95 13.45
CA THR A 154 0.85 14.00 14.84
C THR A 154 2.04 14.14 15.79
N PRO A 155 2.63 15.34 15.92
CA PRO A 155 3.92 15.57 16.60
C PRO A 155 4.02 15.02 18.03
N LYS A 156 2.90 14.93 18.74
CA LYS A 156 2.85 14.40 20.11
C LYS A 156 3.29 12.93 20.21
N LEU A 157 3.28 12.19 19.09
CA LEU A 157 3.63 10.78 19.05
C LEU A 157 5.14 10.55 18.93
N SER A 158 5.95 11.58 18.66
CA SER A 158 7.40 11.47 18.48
C SER A 158 8.20 11.35 19.80
N LYS A 159 7.58 11.62 20.97
CA LYS A 159 8.30 11.69 22.26
C LYS A 159 9.11 10.44 22.60
N GLY A 160 8.52 9.25 22.44
CA GLY A 160 9.20 7.98 22.72
C GLY A 160 10.37 7.72 21.79
N VAL A 161 10.16 7.99 20.49
CA VAL A 161 11.18 7.85 19.45
C VAL A 161 12.32 8.84 19.67
N ASN A 162 12.02 10.09 19.99
CA ASN A 162 13.05 11.12 20.27
C ASN A 162 13.98 10.77 21.41
N SER A 163 13.52 10.04 22.43
CA SER A 163 14.41 9.57 23.51
C SER A 163 15.42 8.53 22.99
N ILE A 164 15.03 7.72 22.02
CA ILE A 164 15.91 6.72 21.39
C ILE A 164 16.84 7.37 20.39
N LEU A 165 16.36 8.31 19.57
CA LEU A 165 17.21 9.09 18.66
C LEU A 165 18.35 9.76 19.43
N TYR A 166 18.04 10.39 20.55
CA TYR A 166 19.02 11.02 21.43
C TYR A 166 20.06 10.02 21.98
N GLU A 167 19.62 8.81 22.40
CA GLU A 167 20.53 7.75 22.89
C GLU A 167 21.57 7.33 21.82
N TYR A 168 21.20 7.44 20.52
CA TYR A 168 22.08 7.11 19.39
C TYR A 168 22.76 8.33 18.76
N GLY A 169 22.66 9.51 19.36
CA GLY A 169 23.32 10.73 18.87
C GLY A 169 22.64 11.44 17.71
N PHE A 170 21.38 11.11 17.42
CA PHE A 170 20.59 11.79 16.39
C PHE A 170 19.84 13.00 16.96
N ASN A 171 19.60 13.98 16.09
CA ASN A 171 18.75 15.11 16.40
C ASN A 171 17.30 14.67 16.65
N ARG A 172 16.57 15.45 17.46
CA ARG A 172 15.15 15.27 17.67
C ARG A 172 14.38 15.62 16.39
N VAL A 173 13.27 14.92 16.18
CA VAL A 173 12.30 15.18 15.11
C VAL A 173 11.00 15.75 15.69
N ASN A 174 10.32 16.59 14.95
CA ASN A 174 8.98 17.06 15.33
C ASN A 174 7.94 15.97 15.03
N SER A 175 8.09 15.29 13.91
CA SER A 175 7.30 14.15 13.50
C SER A 175 8.19 12.93 13.29
N VAL A 176 7.74 11.74 13.69
CA VAL A 176 8.49 10.50 13.40
C VAL A 176 8.62 10.24 11.90
N LEU A 177 7.76 10.85 11.07
CA LEU A 177 7.82 10.74 9.61
C LEU A 177 9.03 11.46 9.01
N GLU A 178 9.64 12.41 9.73
CA GLU A 178 10.91 13.04 9.31
C GLU A 178 12.07 12.06 9.23
N ILE A 179 11.97 10.90 9.93
CA ILE A 179 12.99 9.85 9.85
C ILE A 179 13.13 9.31 8.44
N PHE A 180 12.06 9.30 7.62
CA PHE A 180 12.17 8.91 6.21
C PHE A 180 13.19 9.77 5.46
N LEU A 181 13.29 11.07 5.78
CA LEU A 181 14.22 12.00 5.12
C LEU A 181 15.70 11.73 5.48
N MET A 182 15.98 10.89 6.48
CA MET A 182 17.33 10.44 6.82
C MET A 182 17.84 9.37 5.83
N ALA A 183 16.95 8.71 5.07
CA ALA A 183 17.36 7.79 4.01
C ALA A 183 18.17 8.51 2.91
N ASP A 184 19.02 7.79 2.22
CA ASP A 184 19.84 8.33 1.11
C ASP A 184 19.02 8.46 -0.18
N LYS A 185 18.08 7.53 -0.40
CA LYS A 185 17.10 7.57 -1.49
C LYS A 185 15.68 7.30 -0.96
N LEU A 186 14.71 7.99 -1.56
CA LEU A 186 13.28 7.84 -1.29
C LEU A 186 12.64 7.19 -2.52
N ILE A 187 12.31 5.92 -2.42
CA ILE A 187 11.72 5.14 -3.52
C ILE A 187 10.20 5.29 -3.49
N ILE A 188 9.65 5.80 -4.59
CA ILE A 188 8.22 6.07 -4.72
C ILE A 188 7.64 5.11 -5.76
N PRO A 189 6.91 4.05 -5.36
CA PRO A 189 6.31 3.09 -6.26
C PRO A 189 5.03 3.65 -6.94
N SER A 190 5.15 4.82 -7.50
CA SER A 190 4.12 5.62 -8.14
C SER A 190 4.78 6.55 -9.17
N CYS A 191 4.04 7.53 -9.70
CA CYS A 191 4.56 8.58 -10.58
C CYS A 191 4.37 9.97 -9.95
N TYR A 192 5.09 10.96 -10.48
CA TYR A 192 4.99 12.35 -10.03
C TYR A 192 3.59 12.92 -10.19
N ASP A 193 2.88 12.56 -11.26
CA ASP A 193 1.51 13.03 -11.49
C ASP A 193 0.53 12.68 -10.39
N LEU A 194 0.69 11.51 -9.77
CA LEU A 194 -0.13 11.05 -8.67
C LEU A 194 0.40 11.47 -7.31
N GLU A 195 1.73 11.54 -7.17
CA GLU A 195 2.40 11.86 -5.91
C GLU A 195 3.49 12.92 -6.15
N PRO A 196 3.15 14.23 -6.20
CA PRO A 196 4.11 15.31 -6.51
C PRO A 196 5.06 15.57 -5.34
N ILE A 197 6.08 14.70 -5.20
CA ILE A 197 7.10 14.79 -4.16
C ILE A 197 8.31 15.53 -4.73
N GLU A 198 8.53 16.75 -4.25
CA GLU A 198 9.68 17.59 -4.59
C GLU A 198 10.82 17.36 -3.61
N ASN A 199 11.60 16.30 -3.83
CA ASN A 199 12.78 16.01 -3.03
C ASN A 199 13.89 15.45 -3.93
N LYS A 200 15.12 15.96 -3.78
CA LYS A 200 16.27 15.52 -4.60
C LYS A 200 16.63 14.03 -4.43
N LYS A 201 16.19 13.41 -3.32
CA LYS A 201 16.39 11.98 -3.05
C LYS A 201 15.27 11.11 -3.63
N ALA A 202 14.21 11.72 -4.17
CA ALA A 202 13.04 10.99 -4.69
C ALA A 202 13.36 10.28 -6.00
N VAL A 203 13.02 9.01 -6.06
CA VAL A 203 13.13 8.15 -7.24
C VAL A 203 11.77 7.53 -7.49
N PHE A 204 11.12 7.94 -8.56
CA PHE A 204 9.85 7.37 -9.00
C PHE A 204 10.12 6.10 -9.80
N THR A 205 9.45 5.02 -9.43
CA THR A 205 9.66 3.71 -10.04
C THR A 205 8.42 3.13 -10.70
N GLY A 206 7.24 3.67 -10.38
CA GLY A 206 6.00 2.93 -10.63
C GLY A 206 5.92 1.66 -9.76
N PRO A 207 4.89 0.82 -9.95
CA PRO A 207 4.81 -0.49 -9.30
C PRO A 207 6.04 -1.34 -9.63
N PHE A 208 6.54 -2.14 -8.69
CA PHE A 208 7.77 -2.90 -8.91
C PHE A 208 7.63 -3.96 -10.00
N LYS A 209 6.46 -4.55 -10.14
CA LYS A 209 6.16 -5.44 -11.26
C LYS A 209 5.38 -4.68 -12.34
N LEU A 210 6.05 -4.39 -13.44
CA LEU A 210 5.47 -3.80 -14.64
C LEU A 210 5.29 -4.92 -15.67
N ASP A 211 4.04 -5.36 -15.87
CA ASP A 211 3.70 -6.23 -17.02
C ASP A 211 3.36 -5.31 -18.19
N ASN A 212 4.11 -5.46 -19.28
CA ASN A 212 3.97 -4.60 -20.46
C ASN A 212 2.83 -5.01 -21.41
N GLU A 213 1.94 -5.90 -20.99
CA GLU A 213 0.80 -6.27 -21.83
C GLU A 213 -0.21 -5.12 -21.94
N LYS A 214 -0.20 -4.44 -23.08
CA LYS A 214 -1.21 -3.45 -23.41
C LYS A 214 -2.45 -4.17 -23.96
N PHE A 215 -3.54 -4.06 -23.25
CA PHE A 215 -4.85 -4.58 -23.70
C PHE A 215 -5.60 -3.47 -24.43
N TYR A 216 -5.48 -3.42 -25.75
CA TYR A 216 -6.27 -2.53 -26.59
C TYR A 216 -7.45 -3.26 -27.22
N GLY A 217 -8.61 -2.58 -27.31
CA GLY A 217 -9.65 -2.90 -28.28
C GLY A 217 -10.64 -4.00 -27.91
N LYS A 218 -10.84 -4.32 -26.61
CA LYS A 218 -11.97 -5.17 -26.20
C LYS A 218 -13.18 -4.31 -25.83
N GLU A 219 -14.35 -4.73 -26.27
CA GLU A 219 -15.62 -4.16 -25.79
C GLU A 219 -15.67 -4.25 -24.25
N ARG A 220 -15.92 -3.10 -23.61
CA ARG A 220 -15.99 -3.00 -22.16
C ARG A 220 -17.45 -3.18 -21.71
N ASN A 221 -17.72 -4.30 -21.10
CA ASN A 221 -19.07 -4.63 -20.60
C ASN A 221 -19.05 -5.16 -19.14
N CYS A 222 -17.90 -5.07 -18.46
CA CYS A 222 -17.79 -5.56 -17.09
C CYS A 222 -17.78 -4.41 -16.08
N ILE A 223 -18.30 -4.67 -14.88
CA ILE A 223 -18.11 -3.85 -13.68
C ILE A 223 -17.33 -4.71 -12.69
N THR A 224 -16.18 -4.25 -12.29
CA THR A 224 -15.34 -4.95 -11.31
C THR A 224 -15.40 -4.24 -9.96
N ALA A 225 -15.54 -4.99 -8.87
CA ALA A 225 -15.65 -4.42 -7.53
C ALA A 225 -14.78 -5.18 -6.51
N TYR A 226 -13.97 -4.42 -5.75
CA TYR A 226 -13.16 -4.91 -4.66
C TYR A 226 -12.95 -3.85 -3.58
N MET A 227 -13.52 -4.09 -2.39
CA MET A 227 -13.41 -3.15 -1.28
C MET A 227 -12.38 -3.56 -0.21
N GLY A 228 -11.84 -4.78 -0.26
CA GLY A 228 -10.86 -5.27 0.72
C GLY A 228 -11.26 -4.95 2.16
N CYS A 229 -10.31 -4.41 2.94
CA CYS A 229 -10.57 -3.90 4.30
C CYS A 229 -11.19 -2.50 4.31
N GLY A 230 -11.95 -2.11 3.28
CA GLY A 230 -12.63 -0.82 3.18
C GLY A 230 -13.73 -0.62 4.23
N THR A 231 -14.28 0.60 4.28
CA THR A 231 -15.38 0.95 5.21
C THR A 231 -16.73 0.44 4.73
N ILE A 232 -16.89 0.23 3.42
CA ILE A 232 -18.08 -0.43 2.86
C ILE A 232 -17.96 -1.92 3.17
N SER A 233 -18.99 -2.48 3.83
CA SER A 233 -19.00 -3.92 4.09
C SER A 233 -19.26 -4.72 2.81
N GLU A 234 -18.81 -5.97 2.77
CA GLU A 234 -19.03 -6.84 1.62
C GLU A 234 -20.52 -7.06 1.34
N GLU A 235 -21.34 -7.16 2.41
CA GLU A 235 -22.81 -7.29 2.30
C GLU A 235 -23.40 -6.05 1.61
N LYS A 236 -22.99 -4.84 2.04
CA LYS A 236 -23.45 -3.59 1.41
C LYS A 236 -23.00 -3.52 -0.04
N LEU A 237 -21.75 -3.87 -0.33
CA LEU A 237 -21.20 -3.89 -1.69
C LEU A 237 -22.04 -4.80 -2.60
N VAL A 238 -22.24 -6.05 -2.19
CA VAL A 238 -23.01 -7.04 -2.97
C VAL A 238 -24.46 -6.59 -3.15
N LYS A 239 -25.08 -6.08 -2.06
CA LYS A 239 -26.47 -5.59 -2.11
C LYS A 239 -26.64 -4.47 -3.14
N GLU A 240 -25.83 -3.40 -3.02
CA GLU A 240 -25.98 -2.23 -3.89
C GLU A 240 -25.68 -2.56 -5.36
N LEU A 241 -24.71 -3.45 -5.62
CA LEU A 241 -24.42 -3.89 -6.99
C LEU A 241 -25.52 -4.76 -7.58
N LYS A 242 -26.13 -5.67 -6.80
CA LYS A 242 -27.30 -6.43 -7.25
C LYS A 242 -28.48 -5.52 -7.53
N GLU A 243 -28.83 -4.61 -6.60
CA GLU A 243 -29.95 -3.68 -6.80
C GLU A 243 -29.72 -2.77 -8.01
N GLY A 244 -28.47 -2.47 -8.32
CA GLY A 244 -28.13 -1.60 -9.45
C GLY A 244 -28.08 -2.31 -10.79
N PHE A 245 -27.54 -3.51 -10.84
CA PHE A 245 -27.05 -4.08 -12.10
C PHE A 245 -27.54 -5.50 -12.39
N PHE A 246 -28.39 -6.10 -11.54
CA PHE A 246 -28.98 -7.42 -11.83
C PHE A 246 -29.83 -7.36 -13.11
N ASN A 247 -29.65 -8.34 -13.99
CA ASN A 247 -30.30 -8.41 -15.31
C ASN A 247 -30.09 -7.18 -16.20
N THR A 248 -28.93 -6.52 -16.09
CA THR A 248 -28.50 -5.50 -17.04
C THR A 248 -27.51 -6.07 -18.06
N GLN A 249 -27.05 -5.25 -18.98
CA GLN A 249 -26.04 -5.60 -19.99
C GLN A 249 -24.63 -5.82 -19.45
N TYR A 250 -24.36 -5.45 -18.20
CA TYR A 250 -23.04 -5.56 -17.58
C TYR A 250 -22.84 -6.87 -16.88
N GLU A 251 -21.68 -7.48 -17.05
CA GLU A 251 -21.16 -8.57 -16.21
C GLU A 251 -20.52 -7.98 -14.96
N VAL A 252 -20.99 -8.35 -13.77
CA VAL A 252 -20.57 -7.74 -12.49
C VAL A 252 -19.77 -8.73 -11.68
N TYR A 253 -18.47 -8.45 -11.51
CA TYR A 253 -17.53 -9.28 -10.76
C TYR A 253 -17.22 -8.65 -9.40
N ILE A 254 -17.59 -9.32 -8.32
CA ILE A 254 -17.45 -8.82 -6.95
C ILE A 254 -16.52 -9.73 -6.16
N ALA A 255 -15.35 -9.21 -5.78
CA ALA A 255 -14.45 -9.92 -4.87
C ALA A 255 -14.85 -9.63 -3.41
N ALA A 256 -15.36 -10.66 -2.71
CA ALA A 256 -15.89 -10.59 -1.35
C ALA A 256 -15.57 -11.89 -0.60
N SER A 257 -14.58 -11.85 0.29
CA SER A 257 -14.01 -13.04 0.93
C SER A 257 -14.89 -13.68 1.99
N ASN A 258 -15.78 -12.90 2.60
CA ASN A 258 -16.69 -13.35 3.66
C ASN A 258 -18.10 -13.63 3.16
N MET A 259 -18.33 -13.48 1.86
CA MET A 259 -19.63 -13.76 1.25
C MET A 259 -19.66 -15.15 0.64
N LYS A 260 -20.88 -15.74 0.57
CA LYS A 260 -21.09 -16.99 -0.16
C LYS A 260 -20.83 -16.76 -1.65
N CYS A 261 -20.10 -17.69 -2.26
CA CYS A 261 -19.92 -17.68 -3.72
C CYS A 261 -21.27 -17.74 -4.40
N GLU A 262 -21.45 -16.90 -5.40
CA GLU A 262 -22.66 -16.82 -6.17
C GLU A 262 -22.32 -16.56 -7.64
N ASP A 263 -22.99 -17.28 -8.53
CA ASP A 263 -22.91 -17.11 -9.97
C ASP A 263 -24.35 -17.13 -10.47
N ASN A 264 -24.94 -15.94 -10.57
CA ASN A 264 -26.37 -15.78 -10.86
C ASN A 264 -26.60 -14.73 -11.93
N CYS A 265 -27.05 -15.18 -13.10
CA CYS A 265 -27.19 -14.35 -14.29
C CYS A 265 -25.86 -13.63 -14.61
N ASN A 266 -25.86 -12.30 -14.48
CA ASN A 266 -24.72 -11.43 -14.74
C ASN A 266 -23.97 -10.96 -13.47
N ILE A 267 -24.24 -11.58 -12.29
CA ILE A 267 -23.59 -11.24 -11.00
C ILE A 267 -22.72 -12.40 -10.53
N HIS A 268 -21.43 -12.14 -10.39
CA HIS A 268 -20.41 -13.12 -10.01
C HIS A 268 -19.74 -12.71 -8.70
N VAL A 269 -20.10 -13.37 -7.59
CA VAL A 269 -19.50 -13.13 -6.26
C VAL A 269 -18.54 -14.26 -5.93
N ALA A 270 -17.29 -13.94 -5.64
CA ALA A 270 -16.29 -14.90 -5.22
C ALA A 270 -15.29 -14.27 -4.23
N PRO A 271 -14.59 -15.06 -3.40
CA PRO A 271 -13.55 -14.56 -2.52
C PRO A 271 -12.42 -13.82 -3.26
N ARG A 272 -12.12 -14.25 -4.46
CA ARG A 272 -11.12 -13.66 -5.37
C ARG A 272 -11.55 -13.85 -6.81
N HIS A 273 -11.18 -12.88 -7.64
CA HIS A 273 -11.29 -12.94 -9.09
C HIS A 273 -9.92 -12.70 -9.72
N ASP A 274 -9.69 -13.24 -10.90
CA ASP A 274 -8.50 -12.93 -11.71
C ASP A 274 -8.70 -11.58 -12.41
N PHE A 275 -8.31 -10.52 -11.73
CA PHE A 275 -8.47 -9.15 -12.23
C PHE A 275 -7.68 -8.89 -13.52
N SER A 276 -6.61 -9.63 -13.78
CA SER A 276 -5.86 -9.49 -15.02
C SER A 276 -6.68 -9.84 -16.27
N LYS A 277 -7.68 -10.71 -16.12
CA LYS A 277 -8.60 -11.10 -17.19
C LYS A 277 -9.88 -10.24 -17.27
N ILE A 278 -10.31 -9.67 -16.14
CA ILE A 278 -11.58 -8.97 -16.03
C ILE A 278 -11.40 -7.46 -16.26
N LEU A 279 -10.40 -6.84 -15.65
CA LEU A 279 -10.16 -5.40 -15.79
C LEU A 279 -10.01 -4.94 -17.25
N PRO A 280 -9.35 -5.66 -18.17
CA PRO A 280 -9.30 -5.27 -19.58
C PRO A 280 -10.67 -5.09 -20.25
N ARG A 281 -11.70 -5.71 -19.67
CA ARG A 281 -13.09 -5.65 -20.18
C ARG A 281 -13.99 -4.78 -19.28
N SER A 282 -13.44 -4.16 -18.22
CA SER A 282 -14.22 -3.39 -17.27
C SER A 282 -14.41 -1.95 -17.74
N ILE A 283 -15.66 -1.47 -17.66
CA ILE A 283 -16.02 -0.06 -17.87
C ILE A 283 -15.75 0.76 -16.60
N ALA A 284 -15.81 0.09 -15.43
CA ALA A 284 -15.56 0.71 -14.14
C ALA A 284 -14.88 -0.26 -13.18
N PHE A 285 -13.97 0.24 -12.36
CA PHE A 285 -13.41 -0.47 -11.22
C PHE A 285 -13.79 0.23 -9.91
N ILE A 286 -14.68 -0.40 -9.15
CA ILE A 286 -15.14 0.09 -7.84
C ILE A 286 -14.19 -0.42 -6.78
N ASN A 287 -13.50 0.49 -6.08
CA ASN A 287 -12.50 0.10 -5.10
C ASN A 287 -12.38 1.07 -3.91
N HIS A 288 -11.58 0.70 -2.92
CA HIS A 288 -11.38 1.46 -1.69
C HIS A 288 -10.23 2.48 -1.74
N GLY A 289 -9.57 2.65 -2.87
CA GLY A 289 -8.45 3.60 -3.01
C GLY A 289 -7.10 3.11 -2.46
N GLY A 290 -6.93 1.80 -2.24
CA GLY A 290 -5.61 1.24 -1.94
C GLY A 290 -4.68 1.33 -3.15
N GLN A 291 -3.39 1.62 -2.93
CA GLN A 291 -2.43 1.86 -4.00
C GLN A 291 -2.39 0.74 -5.06
N ASN A 292 -2.39 -0.52 -4.65
CA ASN A 292 -2.40 -1.63 -5.60
C ASN A 292 -3.65 -1.63 -6.48
N SER A 293 -4.85 -1.38 -5.91
CA SER A 293 -6.08 -1.30 -6.70
C SER A 293 -6.07 -0.12 -7.68
N ILE A 294 -5.53 1.04 -7.25
CA ILE A 294 -5.34 2.19 -8.14
C ILE A 294 -4.47 1.79 -9.32
N MET A 295 -3.31 1.18 -9.07
CA MET A 295 -2.38 0.76 -10.12
C MET A 295 -2.97 -0.31 -11.05
N ASP A 296 -3.71 -1.29 -10.49
CA ASP A 296 -4.40 -2.32 -11.29
C ASP A 296 -5.45 -1.68 -12.23
N GLY A 297 -6.23 -0.71 -11.75
CA GLY A 297 -7.18 0.03 -12.58
C GLY A 297 -6.51 0.83 -13.70
N LEU A 298 -5.47 1.60 -13.37
CA LEU A 298 -4.72 2.41 -14.33
C LEU A 298 -4.03 1.55 -15.39
N LYS A 299 -3.42 0.43 -15.00
CA LYS A 299 -2.76 -0.52 -15.90
C LYS A 299 -3.65 -0.96 -17.06
N HIS A 300 -4.93 -1.09 -16.81
CA HIS A 300 -5.93 -1.51 -17.81
C HIS A 300 -6.74 -0.34 -18.37
N GLY A 301 -6.37 0.90 -18.07
CA GLY A 301 -7.08 2.09 -18.53
C GLY A 301 -8.51 2.18 -18.01
N VAL A 302 -8.82 1.59 -16.86
CA VAL A 302 -10.18 1.51 -16.32
C VAL A 302 -10.49 2.72 -15.46
N PRO A 303 -11.55 3.49 -15.75
CA PRO A 303 -12.06 4.52 -14.86
C PRO A 303 -12.44 3.96 -13.49
N GLN A 304 -12.15 4.69 -12.42
CA GLN A 304 -12.30 4.17 -11.07
C GLN A 304 -13.39 4.89 -10.28
N ILE A 305 -14.24 4.12 -9.59
CA ILE A 305 -15.17 4.63 -8.58
C ILE A 305 -14.56 4.30 -7.20
N ILE A 306 -14.08 5.33 -6.50
CA ILE A 306 -13.30 5.14 -5.29
C ILE A 306 -14.12 5.56 -4.06
N CYS A 307 -14.27 4.62 -3.10
CA CYS A 307 -14.85 4.89 -1.81
C CYS A 307 -13.78 4.73 -0.71
N PRO A 308 -12.98 5.76 -0.39
CA PRO A 308 -11.77 5.64 0.42
C PRO A 308 -12.07 5.45 1.91
N GLY A 309 -13.26 5.78 2.37
CA GLY A 309 -13.64 5.69 3.76
C GLY A 309 -12.83 6.65 4.64
N LYS A 310 -12.27 6.13 5.77
CA LYS A 310 -11.69 6.96 6.85
C LYS A 310 -10.18 6.90 6.95
N VAL A 311 -9.50 6.28 5.97
CA VAL A 311 -8.03 6.13 5.97
C VAL A 311 -7.40 7.23 5.14
N PHE A 312 -6.44 7.97 5.71
CA PHE A 312 -5.80 9.13 5.09
C PHE A 312 -5.15 8.82 3.73
N GLU A 313 -4.43 7.69 3.60
CA GLU A 313 -3.78 7.25 2.37
C GLU A 313 -4.80 7.04 1.25
N ARG A 314 -5.89 6.32 1.53
CA ARG A 314 -6.95 6.05 0.56
C ARG A 314 -7.68 7.31 0.10
N LYS A 315 -7.87 8.25 1.04
CA LYS A 315 -8.44 9.57 0.72
C LYS A 315 -7.53 10.35 -0.22
N TYR A 316 -6.22 10.33 0.05
CA TYR A 316 -5.23 10.95 -0.81
C TYR A 316 -5.26 10.32 -2.21
N ASN A 317 -5.16 9.00 -2.30
CA ASN A 317 -5.16 8.28 -3.57
C ASN A 317 -6.43 8.55 -4.38
N GLY A 318 -7.60 8.47 -3.74
CA GLY A 318 -8.87 8.79 -4.38
C GLY A 318 -8.93 10.22 -4.90
N ALA A 319 -8.52 11.20 -4.07
CA ALA A 319 -8.47 12.60 -4.46
C ALA A 319 -7.53 12.83 -5.64
N SER A 320 -6.35 12.21 -5.63
CA SER A 320 -5.37 12.29 -6.74
C SER A 320 -5.96 11.76 -8.06
N ILE A 321 -6.60 10.59 -8.05
CA ILE A 321 -7.27 10.02 -9.23
C ILE A 321 -8.42 10.92 -9.70
N GLY A 322 -9.24 11.44 -8.78
CA GLY A 322 -10.33 12.35 -9.13
C GLY A 322 -9.83 13.66 -9.75
N GLN A 323 -8.77 14.27 -9.19
CA GLN A 323 -8.16 15.49 -9.73
C GLN A 323 -7.57 15.29 -11.14
N LYS A 324 -7.06 14.10 -11.43
CA LYS A 324 -6.54 13.74 -12.75
C LYS A 324 -7.65 13.34 -13.74
N GLY A 325 -8.91 13.31 -13.32
CA GLY A 325 -10.05 12.91 -14.14
C GLY A 325 -10.01 11.45 -14.59
N ALA A 326 -9.36 10.58 -13.84
CA ALA A 326 -9.29 9.14 -14.11
C ALA A 326 -10.29 8.34 -13.25
N GLY A 327 -11.19 9.02 -12.52
CA GLY A 327 -12.20 8.39 -11.70
C GLY A 327 -13.02 9.37 -10.89
N ILE A 328 -13.94 8.83 -10.10
CA ILE A 328 -14.88 9.56 -9.25
C ILE A 328 -14.71 9.08 -7.80
N VAL A 329 -14.70 10.02 -6.87
CA VAL A 329 -14.64 9.72 -5.44
C VAL A 329 -16.03 9.89 -4.82
N ILE A 330 -16.49 8.86 -4.12
CA ILE A 330 -17.77 8.89 -3.40
C ILE A 330 -17.56 8.64 -1.91
N SER A 331 -18.37 9.26 -1.07
CA SER A 331 -18.32 9.03 0.37
C SER A 331 -19.04 7.71 0.75
N GLU A 332 -18.76 7.20 1.95
CA GLU A 332 -19.45 6.02 2.51
C GLU A 332 -20.99 6.19 2.57
N SER A 333 -21.46 7.40 2.87
CA SER A 333 -22.88 7.74 2.94
C SER A 333 -23.57 7.79 1.56
N GLU A 334 -22.80 8.12 0.52
CA GLU A 334 -23.30 8.21 -0.86
C GLU A 334 -23.27 6.85 -1.59
N PHE A 335 -22.59 5.84 -1.01
CA PHE A 335 -22.46 4.53 -1.65
C PHE A 335 -23.83 3.83 -1.76
N SER A 336 -24.42 3.91 -2.94
CA SER A 336 -25.72 3.35 -3.27
C SER A 336 -25.80 2.98 -4.76
N SER A 337 -26.70 2.05 -5.09
CA SER A 337 -26.95 1.60 -6.46
C SER A 337 -27.21 2.76 -7.43
N ASN A 338 -27.97 3.78 -7.01
CA ASN A 338 -28.26 4.96 -7.85
C ASN A 338 -27.01 5.80 -8.15
N ILE A 339 -26.13 6.01 -7.17
CA ILE A 339 -24.90 6.76 -7.38
C ILE A 339 -23.92 5.98 -8.25
N LEU A 340 -23.82 4.65 -8.04
CA LEU A 340 -22.99 3.78 -8.88
C LEU A 340 -23.45 3.78 -10.33
N LYS A 341 -24.77 3.70 -10.59
CA LYS A 341 -25.32 3.83 -11.95
C LYS A 341 -24.96 5.17 -12.60
N LYS A 342 -25.14 6.27 -11.86
CA LYS A 342 -24.78 7.59 -12.38
C LYS A 342 -23.30 7.69 -12.74
N ALA A 343 -22.42 7.17 -11.89
CA ALA A 343 -20.98 7.18 -12.15
C ALA A 343 -20.61 6.34 -13.39
N ILE A 344 -21.23 5.18 -13.58
CA ILE A 344 -21.00 4.33 -14.74
C ILE A 344 -21.51 5.01 -16.02
N ASN A 345 -22.72 5.59 -16.00
CA ASN A 345 -23.23 6.35 -17.14
C ASN A 345 -22.29 7.52 -17.51
N MET A 346 -21.73 8.23 -16.52
CA MET A 346 -20.73 9.28 -16.81
C MET A 346 -19.49 8.72 -17.51
N PHE A 347 -19.02 7.52 -17.15
CA PHE A 347 -17.88 6.90 -17.84
C PHE A 347 -18.22 6.44 -19.27
N GLU A 348 -19.47 6.06 -19.53
CA GLU A 348 -19.93 5.73 -20.89
C GLU A 348 -20.09 6.98 -21.76
N GLU A 349 -20.59 8.07 -21.20
CA GLU A 349 -20.86 9.31 -21.92
C GLU A 349 -19.58 10.14 -22.14
N ASP A 350 -18.61 10.05 -21.24
CA ASP A 350 -17.37 10.83 -21.29
C ASP A 350 -16.11 9.95 -21.34
N PRO A 351 -15.55 9.72 -22.54
CA PRO A 351 -14.36 8.92 -22.73
C PRO A 351 -13.09 9.52 -22.08
N SER A 352 -13.15 10.77 -21.61
CA SER A 352 -11.99 11.43 -20.98
C SER A 352 -11.48 10.67 -19.75
N TYR A 353 -12.35 9.98 -19.01
CA TYR A 353 -11.96 9.18 -17.85
C TYR A 353 -11.03 8.02 -18.24
N GLU A 354 -11.37 7.30 -19.31
CA GLU A 354 -10.53 6.23 -19.85
C GLU A 354 -9.23 6.79 -20.45
N ILE A 355 -9.31 7.87 -21.21
CA ILE A 355 -8.13 8.54 -21.79
C ILE A 355 -7.16 8.99 -20.70
N ASN A 356 -7.66 9.57 -19.62
CA ASN A 356 -6.82 10.03 -18.51
C ASN A 356 -6.23 8.85 -17.73
N SER A 357 -6.99 7.77 -17.54
CA SER A 357 -6.46 6.53 -16.91
C SER A 357 -5.31 5.96 -17.73
N ASN A 358 -5.44 5.91 -19.07
CA ASN A 358 -4.39 5.45 -19.97
C ASN A 358 -3.16 6.37 -19.94
N LYS A 359 -3.32 7.70 -19.97
CA LYS A 359 -2.22 8.67 -19.89
C LYS A 359 -1.44 8.53 -18.58
N LEU A 360 -2.14 8.35 -17.46
CA LEU A 360 -1.48 8.11 -16.17
C LEU A 360 -0.68 6.81 -16.19
N TRP A 361 -1.24 5.75 -16.77
CA TRP A 361 -0.49 4.49 -16.90
C TRP A 361 0.73 4.64 -17.81
N GLU A 362 0.64 5.36 -18.91
CA GLU A 362 1.78 5.63 -19.78
C GLU A 362 2.93 6.33 -19.04
N SER A 363 2.63 7.29 -18.17
CA SER A 363 3.65 7.94 -17.32
C SER A 363 4.25 7.00 -16.28
N ILE A 364 3.51 5.98 -15.83
CA ILE A 364 3.94 4.98 -14.84
C ILE A 364 4.75 3.86 -15.50
N ALA A 365 4.30 3.33 -16.62
CA ALA A 365 4.87 2.15 -17.27
C ALA A 365 6.33 2.34 -17.71
N ASN A 366 6.75 3.58 -17.95
CA ASN A 366 8.11 3.93 -18.38
C ASN A 366 9.09 4.17 -17.21
N LEU A 367 8.64 4.05 -15.95
CA LEU A 367 9.47 4.33 -14.77
C LEU A 367 10.39 3.18 -14.37
N GLY A 368 10.26 1.99 -14.95
CA GLY A 368 11.19 0.87 -14.83
C GLY A 368 10.93 -0.08 -13.67
N GLY A 369 10.01 0.21 -12.74
CA GLY A 369 9.67 -0.69 -11.63
C GLY A 369 10.89 -1.07 -10.77
N VAL A 370 11.05 -2.36 -10.49
CA VAL A 370 12.20 -2.85 -9.71
C VAL A 370 13.53 -2.61 -10.41
N ASN A 371 13.58 -2.61 -11.75
CA ASN A 371 14.82 -2.36 -12.51
C ASN A 371 15.34 -0.95 -12.24
N ARG A 372 14.44 0.04 -12.09
CA ARG A 372 14.84 1.39 -11.70
C ARG A 372 15.51 1.44 -10.31
N VAL A 373 15.02 0.65 -9.36
CA VAL A 373 15.66 0.54 -8.04
C VAL A 373 17.04 -0.10 -8.17
N ILE A 374 17.18 -1.12 -9.01
CA ILE A 374 18.44 -1.81 -9.26
C ILE A 374 19.46 -0.85 -9.89
N GLU A 375 19.07 -0.09 -10.90
CA GLU A 375 19.92 0.95 -11.52
C GLU A 375 20.43 1.96 -10.49
N GLU A 376 19.56 2.47 -9.62
CA GLU A 376 19.93 3.41 -8.56
C GLU A 376 20.92 2.78 -7.56
N ILE A 377 20.78 1.50 -7.25
CA ILE A 377 21.69 0.77 -6.37
C ILE A 377 23.07 0.61 -7.04
N LEU A 378 23.11 0.13 -8.28
CA LEU A 378 24.37 -0.07 -9.01
C LEU A 378 25.15 1.24 -9.16
N ASN A 379 24.46 2.32 -9.55
CA ASN A 379 25.08 3.65 -9.66
C ASN A 379 25.60 4.22 -8.33
N SER A 380 25.17 3.67 -7.19
CA SER A 380 25.61 4.15 -5.88
C SER A 380 26.79 3.35 -5.28
N ILE A 381 27.07 2.17 -5.85
CA ILE A 381 28.13 1.27 -5.39
C ILE A 381 29.41 1.45 -6.25
N GLU A 382 29.27 1.96 -7.49
CA GLU A 382 30.39 2.41 -8.33
C GLU A 382 31.01 3.70 -7.79
#